data_49c2a2de7e4ab68b3fd9fe4757feb84d
#
_entry.id   49c2a2de7e4ab68b3fd9fe4757feb84d
#
_cell.length_a   1.000
_cell.length_b   1.000
_cell.length_c   1.000
_cell.angle_alpha   90.00
_cell.angle_beta   90.00
_cell.angle_gamma   90.00
#
_symmetry.space_group_name_H-M   'P 1'
#
loop_
_entity.id
_entity.type
_entity.pdbx_description
1 polymer ?
#
loop_
_entity_poly.entity_id
_entity_poly.type
_entity_poly.pdbx_seq_one_letter_code
_entity_poly.pdbx_strand_id
1 'polypeptide(L)'
;MQRKQAEGLIGKSPFDFLDQKVKLVSGPFGTDTMPVWDLAGKILGKPIHAMLGGKGTAKVPVYDGSIYFADLLPHYTSKWQDRFREEIDMGIKAGHTAFKVKVGRGAKWMERKAGDRRDIEVLRTIRKHAGPGVLIGIDANNGYDLAGTKGLFGEIGEMEIAFAEEMFPETVDDCLAFRAFLRESKLKTLVADGESHKEAATFKPFVKARAIEILQGDMKRFGFEGIMEESAMAAEENLLVAPHNWGSLVGYYMQLQVGRAIPNFYQAEHDPLSTPILIADGYSRKNGLATVPDTPGCGLRIDEKAFAKEAKVFYDLKA
;
A
#
# COMPACT_ATOMS: atom_id res chain seq x y z
N MET A 1 12.25 -14.20 8.38
CA MET A 1 12.20 -15.71 8.28
C MET A 1 12.89 -16.31 9.48
N GLN A 2 12.30 -17.31 10.12
CA GLN A 2 12.95 -18.04 11.22
C GLN A 2 13.96 -19.07 10.67
N ARG A 3 15.03 -19.35 11.44
CA ARG A 3 16.08 -20.30 11.04
C ARG A 3 15.53 -21.65 10.57
N LYS A 4 14.60 -22.25 11.32
CA LYS A 4 13.98 -23.54 10.96
C LYS A 4 13.26 -23.50 9.59
N GLN A 5 12.64 -22.38 9.24
CA GLN A 5 12.01 -22.19 7.94
C GLN A 5 13.07 -22.13 6.82
N ALA A 6 14.16 -21.41 7.07
CA ALA A 6 15.27 -21.31 6.13
C ALA A 6 15.98 -22.66 5.93
N GLU A 7 16.16 -23.47 6.99
CA GLU A 7 16.68 -24.84 6.91
C GLU A 7 15.83 -25.73 5.99
N GLY A 8 14.51 -25.54 5.98
CA GLY A 8 13.60 -26.28 5.10
C GLY A 8 13.74 -25.98 3.61
N LEU A 9 14.53 -24.93 3.23
CA LEU A 9 14.80 -24.55 1.85
C LEU A 9 16.04 -25.24 1.27
N ILE A 10 16.94 -25.70 2.13
CA ILE A 10 18.19 -26.28 1.69
C ILE A 10 17.93 -27.47 0.78
N GLY A 11 18.53 -27.50 -0.40
CA GLY A 11 18.37 -28.56 -1.39
C GLY A 11 17.03 -28.54 -2.14
N LYS A 12 16.17 -27.54 -1.92
CA LYS A 12 14.91 -27.37 -2.64
C LYS A 12 15.05 -26.42 -3.82
N SER A 13 14.31 -26.71 -4.89
CA SER A 13 14.14 -25.79 -6.00
C SER A 13 13.06 -24.74 -5.62
N PRO A 14 13.16 -23.48 -6.07
CA PRO A 14 12.06 -22.53 -5.93
C PRO A 14 10.78 -23.04 -6.57
N PHE A 15 10.89 -23.88 -7.60
CA PHE A 15 9.73 -24.49 -8.29
C PHE A 15 9.02 -25.58 -7.44
N ASP A 16 9.64 -26.08 -6.38
CA ASP A 16 8.97 -26.93 -5.42
C ASP A 16 7.89 -26.17 -4.63
N PHE A 17 7.95 -24.85 -4.63
CA PHE A 17 7.03 -23.94 -3.94
C PHE A 17 6.08 -23.19 -4.87
N LEU A 18 6.29 -23.29 -6.19
CA LEU A 18 5.47 -22.66 -7.21
C LEU A 18 4.91 -23.73 -8.12
N ASP A 19 3.61 -23.64 -8.43
CA ASP A 19 3.02 -24.52 -9.45
C ASP A 19 3.25 -23.95 -10.86
N GLN A 20 2.91 -24.73 -11.89
CA GLN A 20 3.05 -24.32 -13.29
C GLN A 20 2.15 -23.12 -13.67
N LYS A 21 1.13 -22.83 -12.85
CA LYS A 21 0.21 -21.69 -13.01
C LYS A 21 0.65 -20.47 -12.17
N VAL A 22 1.85 -20.54 -11.62
CA VAL A 22 2.39 -19.49 -10.76
C VAL A 22 1.61 -19.34 -9.45
N LYS A 23 1.11 -20.45 -8.90
CA LYS A 23 0.53 -20.51 -7.57
C LYS A 23 1.56 -20.98 -6.56
N LEU A 24 1.46 -20.48 -5.35
CA LEU A 24 2.29 -20.98 -4.27
C LEU A 24 1.86 -22.39 -3.89
N VAL A 25 2.80 -23.31 -3.86
CA VAL A 25 2.62 -24.58 -3.17
C VAL A 25 2.73 -24.30 -1.67
N SER A 26 1.85 -24.87 -0.86
CA SER A 26 1.88 -24.72 0.59
C SER A 26 3.29 -25.01 1.12
N GLY A 27 3.98 -23.96 1.49
CA GLY A 27 5.37 -24.00 1.93
C GLY A 27 5.54 -23.37 3.30
N PRO A 28 6.74 -23.43 3.87
CA PRO A 28 7.03 -22.91 5.19
C PRO A 28 7.05 -21.38 5.28
N PHE A 29 6.83 -20.65 4.18
CA PHE A 29 7.11 -19.20 4.10
C PHE A 29 5.93 -18.31 4.36
N GLY A 30 4.71 -18.77 4.16
CA GLY A 30 3.58 -17.86 4.16
C GLY A 30 3.84 -16.67 3.20
N THR A 31 3.86 -15.46 3.77
CA THR A 31 4.07 -14.22 3.02
C THR A 31 5.53 -13.91 2.68
N ASP A 32 6.49 -14.62 3.26
CA ASP A 32 7.93 -14.49 2.96
C ASP A 32 8.33 -15.18 1.64
N THR A 33 7.44 -15.22 0.66
CA THR A 33 7.63 -15.95 -0.60
C THR A 33 8.29 -15.13 -1.70
N MET A 34 8.43 -13.81 -1.50
CA MET A 34 9.06 -12.96 -2.49
C MET A 34 10.45 -13.44 -2.94
N PRO A 35 11.36 -13.89 -2.05
CA PRO A 35 12.65 -14.42 -2.49
C PRO A 35 12.53 -15.65 -3.39
N VAL A 36 11.50 -16.47 -3.17
CA VAL A 36 11.22 -17.66 -4.00
C VAL A 36 10.79 -17.24 -5.41
N TRP A 37 9.90 -16.25 -5.50
CA TRP A 37 9.45 -15.67 -6.77
C TRP A 37 10.59 -14.98 -7.51
N ASP A 38 11.41 -14.22 -6.80
CA ASP A 38 12.56 -13.53 -7.39
C ASP A 38 13.56 -14.53 -7.97
N LEU A 39 13.90 -15.57 -7.20
CA LEU A 39 14.82 -16.63 -7.65
C LEU A 39 14.24 -17.42 -8.83
N ALA A 40 12.97 -17.81 -8.79
CA ALA A 40 12.30 -18.48 -9.90
C ALA A 40 12.31 -17.62 -11.18
N GLY A 41 11.99 -16.33 -11.04
CA GLY A 41 12.02 -15.39 -12.15
C GLY A 41 13.43 -15.24 -12.76
N LYS A 42 14.46 -15.16 -11.94
CA LYS A 42 15.86 -15.12 -12.39
C LYS A 42 16.28 -16.39 -13.12
N ILE A 43 15.89 -17.57 -12.63
CA ILE A 43 16.16 -18.86 -13.30
C ILE A 43 15.44 -18.94 -14.65
N LEU A 44 14.18 -18.48 -14.73
CA LEU A 44 13.39 -18.49 -15.96
C LEU A 44 13.73 -17.36 -16.94
N GLY A 45 14.56 -16.39 -16.55
CA GLY A 45 14.80 -15.18 -17.32
C GLY A 45 13.57 -14.29 -17.48
N LYS A 46 12.59 -14.36 -16.54
CA LYS A 46 11.31 -13.66 -16.62
C LYS A 46 11.13 -12.70 -15.42
N PRO A 47 10.58 -11.49 -15.65
CA PRO A 47 10.17 -10.64 -14.54
C PRO A 47 8.93 -11.22 -13.83
N ILE A 48 8.77 -10.91 -12.54
CA ILE A 48 7.66 -11.45 -11.74
C ILE A 48 6.30 -11.04 -12.32
N HIS A 49 6.14 -9.78 -12.75
CA HIS A 49 4.86 -9.36 -13.35
C HIS A 49 4.44 -10.22 -14.54
N ALA A 50 5.39 -10.70 -15.38
CA ALA A 50 5.09 -11.58 -16.50
C ALA A 50 4.73 -12.99 -16.02
N MET A 51 5.35 -13.47 -14.94
CA MET A 51 4.98 -14.75 -14.31
C MET A 51 3.59 -14.69 -13.69
N LEU A 52 3.17 -13.52 -13.18
CA LEU A 52 1.84 -13.27 -12.61
C LEU A 52 0.75 -13.00 -13.67
N GLY A 53 1.07 -12.99 -14.96
CA GLY A 53 0.12 -12.82 -16.04
C GLY A 53 0.29 -11.54 -16.89
N GLY A 54 0.97 -10.53 -16.40
CA GLY A 54 1.40 -9.34 -17.17
C GLY A 54 0.27 -8.54 -17.84
N LYS A 55 -0.91 -8.42 -17.24
CA LYS A 55 -2.09 -7.76 -17.83
C LYS A 55 -2.19 -6.26 -17.49
N GLY A 56 -1.39 -5.79 -16.55
CA GLY A 56 -1.34 -4.38 -16.14
C GLY A 56 -0.45 -3.53 -17.05
N THR A 57 -0.26 -2.27 -16.67
CA THR A 57 0.54 -1.30 -17.42
C THR A 57 1.99 -1.24 -16.94
N ALA A 58 2.92 -0.90 -17.84
CA ALA A 58 4.34 -0.71 -17.46
C ALA A 58 4.56 0.54 -16.58
N LYS A 59 3.60 1.42 -16.54
CA LYS A 59 3.57 2.63 -15.71
C LYS A 59 2.55 2.43 -14.60
N VAL A 60 3.02 2.16 -13.39
CA VAL A 60 2.20 1.86 -12.22
C VAL A 60 1.93 3.15 -11.44
N PRO A 61 0.66 3.53 -11.19
CA PRO A 61 0.33 4.67 -10.34
C PRO A 61 0.83 4.47 -8.91
N VAL A 62 1.31 5.56 -8.28
CA VAL A 62 1.91 5.52 -6.94
C VAL A 62 1.46 6.72 -6.12
N TYR A 63 1.13 6.53 -4.86
CA TYR A 63 0.95 7.62 -3.89
C TYR A 63 2.04 7.60 -2.81
N ASP A 64 2.28 8.76 -2.20
CA ASP A 64 3.08 8.90 -0.99
C ASP A 64 2.20 8.61 0.23
N GLY A 65 2.49 7.53 0.95
CA GLY A 65 1.76 7.09 2.14
C GLY A 65 2.28 7.68 3.46
N SER A 66 3.23 8.63 3.41
CA SER A 66 4.01 9.03 4.58
C SER A 66 3.58 10.34 5.27
N ILE A 67 2.42 10.92 4.92
CA ILE A 67 1.96 12.14 5.59
C ILE A 67 1.25 11.78 6.90
N TYR A 68 2.04 11.74 7.98
CA TYR A 68 1.59 11.33 9.31
C TYR A 68 1.20 12.51 10.21
N PHE A 69 1.35 12.34 11.52
CA PHE A 69 0.96 13.28 12.56
C PHE A 69 2.12 14.21 12.96
N ALA A 70 2.73 14.89 11.98
CA ALA A 70 3.88 15.78 12.24
C ALA A 70 3.54 16.94 13.20
N ASP A 71 2.29 17.37 13.23
CA ASP A 71 1.78 18.40 14.14
C ASP A 71 1.79 18.01 15.63
N LEU A 72 1.86 16.72 15.93
CA LEU A 72 1.95 16.20 17.29
C LEU A 72 3.40 16.18 17.82
N LEU A 73 4.38 16.37 16.96
CA LEU A 73 5.78 16.39 17.36
C LEU A 73 6.12 17.74 18.04
N PRO A 74 6.73 17.76 19.23
CA PRO A 74 6.94 18.98 20.02
C PRO A 74 7.63 20.11 19.25
N HIS A 75 8.58 19.80 18.40
CA HIS A 75 9.35 20.79 17.63
C HIS A 75 8.59 21.38 16.44
N TYR A 76 7.45 20.81 16.04
CA TYR A 76 6.59 21.32 14.96
C TYR A 76 5.30 21.97 15.47
N THR A 77 4.94 21.83 16.76
CA THR A 77 3.64 22.26 17.31
C THR A 77 3.25 23.69 16.95
N SER A 78 4.20 24.63 16.94
CA SER A 78 3.96 26.03 16.62
C SER A 78 3.99 26.38 15.14
N LYS A 79 4.48 25.47 14.28
CA LYS A 79 4.65 25.64 12.82
C LYS A 79 4.19 24.41 12.04
N TRP A 80 3.21 23.71 12.55
CA TRP A 80 2.79 22.45 11.98
C TRP A 80 2.27 22.58 10.53
N GLN A 81 1.66 23.72 10.19
CA GLN A 81 1.21 23.98 8.82
C GLN A 81 2.37 24.03 7.85
N ASP A 82 3.48 24.68 8.23
CA ASP A 82 4.67 24.76 7.39
C ASP A 82 5.28 23.37 7.20
N ARG A 83 5.29 22.56 8.27
CA ARG A 83 5.79 21.18 8.16
C ARG A 83 5.00 20.33 7.16
N PHE A 84 3.68 20.40 7.16
CA PHE A 84 2.88 19.68 6.15
C PHE A 84 3.11 20.21 4.74
N ARG A 85 3.31 21.51 4.55
CA ARG A 85 3.67 22.08 3.24
C ARG A 85 5.01 21.54 2.75
N GLU A 86 6.02 21.51 3.64
CA GLU A 86 7.33 20.93 3.34
C GLU A 86 7.26 19.47 2.95
N GLU A 87 6.47 18.64 3.67
CA GLU A 87 6.28 17.23 3.35
C GLU A 87 5.65 17.03 1.97
N ILE A 88 4.63 17.80 1.63
CA ILE A 88 4.03 17.78 0.29
C ILE A 88 5.03 18.22 -0.79
N ASP A 89 5.79 19.29 -0.57
CA ASP A 89 6.81 19.76 -1.51
C ASP A 89 7.91 18.71 -1.72
N MET A 90 8.34 18.03 -0.65
CA MET A 90 9.29 16.93 -0.72
C MET A 90 8.74 15.77 -1.56
N GLY A 91 7.49 15.37 -1.35
CA GLY A 91 6.82 14.33 -2.12
C GLY A 91 6.67 14.69 -3.59
N ILE A 92 6.25 15.93 -3.90
CA ILE A 92 6.14 16.43 -5.29
C ILE A 92 7.52 16.43 -5.97
N LYS A 93 8.56 16.91 -5.27
CA LYS A 93 9.95 16.88 -5.77
C LYS A 93 10.43 15.43 -6.01
N ALA A 94 9.98 14.49 -5.20
CA ALA A 94 10.25 13.07 -5.38
C ALA A 94 9.41 12.41 -6.48
N GLY A 95 8.56 13.17 -7.18
CA GLY A 95 7.77 12.74 -8.33
C GLY A 95 6.38 12.20 -8.01
N HIS A 96 5.85 12.44 -6.80
CA HIS A 96 4.48 12.10 -6.45
C HIS A 96 3.47 13.15 -6.90
N THR A 97 2.25 12.71 -7.20
CA THR A 97 1.08 13.54 -7.51
C THR A 97 -0.15 13.10 -6.70
N ALA A 98 0.06 12.14 -5.80
CA ALA A 98 -0.96 11.60 -4.92
C ALA A 98 -0.34 11.37 -3.52
N PHE A 99 -1.11 11.64 -2.47
CA PHE A 99 -0.70 11.53 -1.08
C PHE A 99 -1.80 10.90 -0.24
N LYS A 100 -1.41 10.05 0.73
CA LYS A 100 -2.30 9.57 1.78
C LYS A 100 -1.98 10.32 3.08
N VAL A 101 -2.97 10.95 3.69
CA VAL A 101 -2.83 11.78 4.89
C VAL A 101 -3.48 11.07 6.07
N LYS A 102 -2.75 10.90 7.16
CA LYS A 102 -3.29 10.33 8.40
C LYS A 102 -4.21 11.32 9.11
N VAL A 103 -5.40 10.82 9.47
CA VAL A 103 -6.44 11.50 10.27
C VAL A 103 -6.82 10.63 11.47
N GLY A 104 -7.80 11.04 12.27
CA GLY A 104 -8.21 10.27 13.46
C GLY A 104 -7.49 10.70 14.75
N ARG A 105 -6.97 11.93 14.82
CA ARG A 105 -6.27 12.47 16.00
C ARG A 105 -7.07 12.38 17.28
N GLY A 106 -8.38 12.56 17.20
CA GLY A 106 -9.31 12.50 18.34
C GLY A 106 -9.51 11.11 18.95
N ALA A 107 -9.07 10.04 18.27
CA ALA A 107 -9.18 8.69 18.80
C ALA A 107 -8.11 8.37 19.84
N LYS A 108 -6.89 8.94 19.70
CA LYS A 108 -5.72 8.49 20.45
C LYS A 108 -4.81 9.61 20.96
N TRP A 109 -4.73 10.72 20.23
CA TRP A 109 -3.67 11.70 20.44
C TRP A 109 -4.15 13.02 21.01
N MET A 110 -5.42 13.37 20.84
CA MET A 110 -6.02 14.64 21.26
C MET A 110 -7.40 14.39 21.90
N GLU A 111 -7.94 15.41 22.61
CA GLU A 111 -9.37 15.40 22.94
C GLU A 111 -10.20 15.31 21.66
N ARG A 112 -11.29 14.54 21.69
CA ARG A 112 -12.06 14.14 20.48
C ARG A 112 -12.39 15.32 19.57
N LYS A 113 -13.07 16.33 20.08
CA LYS A 113 -13.48 17.50 19.28
C LYS A 113 -12.30 18.32 18.78
N ALA A 114 -11.25 18.42 19.57
CA ALA A 114 -10.04 19.13 19.17
C ALA A 114 -9.27 18.38 18.09
N GLY A 115 -9.21 17.06 18.19
CA GLY A 115 -8.59 16.19 17.20
C GLY A 115 -9.31 16.21 15.87
N ASP A 116 -10.64 16.06 15.89
CA ASP A 116 -11.48 16.09 14.68
C ASP A 116 -11.36 17.45 13.96
N ARG A 117 -11.30 18.55 14.71
CA ARG A 117 -11.04 19.88 14.14
C ARG A 117 -9.64 19.98 13.54
N ARG A 118 -8.64 19.45 14.21
CA ARG A 118 -7.26 19.44 13.72
C ARG A 118 -7.13 18.62 12.43
N ASP A 119 -7.83 17.52 12.29
CA ASP A 119 -7.85 16.73 11.05
C ASP A 119 -8.37 17.58 9.88
N ILE A 120 -9.47 18.33 10.09
CA ILE A 120 -10.01 19.24 9.07
C ILE A 120 -9.00 20.35 8.72
N GLU A 121 -8.36 20.97 9.72
CA GLU A 121 -7.38 22.04 9.52
C GLU A 121 -6.16 21.54 8.73
N VAL A 122 -5.67 20.33 9.02
CA VAL A 122 -4.55 19.69 8.31
C VAL A 122 -4.93 19.45 6.86
N LEU A 123 -6.08 18.85 6.59
CA LEU A 123 -6.55 18.58 5.24
C LEU A 123 -6.75 19.87 4.42
N ARG A 124 -7.34 20.92 5.02
CA ARG A 124 -7.47 22.23 4.40
C ARG A 124 -6.10 22.86 4.08
N THR A 125 -5.14 22.74 4.99
CA THR A 125 -3.78 23.26 4.79
C THR A 125 -3.10 22.53 3.62
N ILE A 126 -3.18 21.22 3.59
CA ILE A 126 -2.59 20.38 2.53
C ILE A 126 -3.27 20.67 1.18
N ARG A 127 -4.60 20.62 1.11
CA ARG A 127 -5.34 20.88 -0.14
C ARG A 127 -5.05 22.26 -0.71
N LYS A 128 -5.04 23.28 0.15
CA LYS A 128 -4.73 24.66 -0.27
C LYS A 128 -3.31 24.78 -0.83
N HIS A 129 -2.34 24.08 -0.26
CA HIS A 129 -0.94 24.11 -0.69
C HIS A 129 -0.70 23.27 -1.95
N ALA A 130 -1.16 22.04 -1.95
CA ALA A 130 -0.96 21.09 -3.04
C ALA A 130 -1.72 21.46 -4.33
N GLY A 131 -2.84 22.19 -4.20
CA GLY A 131 -3.70 22.54 -5.32
C GLY A 131 -4.65 21.42 -5.78
N PRO A 132 -5.51 21.68 -6.76
CA PRO A 132 -6.58 20.75 -7.17
C PRO A 132 -6.07 19.55 -7.97
N GLY A 133 -4.90 19.62 -8.59
CA GLY A 133 -4.34 18.55 -9.43
C GLY A 133 -3.71 17.39 -8.66
N VAL A 134 -3.56 17.53 -7.33
CA VAL A 134 -2.98 16.51 -6.46
C VAL A 134 -4.09 15.65 -5.86
N LEU A 135 -3.97 14.33 -5.98
CA LEU A 135 -4.89 13.39 -5.35
C LEU A 135 -4.57 13.29 -3.84
N ILE A 136 -5.60 13.36 -3.01
CA ILE A 136 -5.47 13.19 -1.56
C ILE A 136 -6.37 12.04 -1.12
N GLY A 137 -5.78 10.97 -0.63
CA GLY A 137 -6.43 9.95 0.18
C GLY A 137 -6.30 10.28 1.66
N ILE A 138 -7.19 9.75 2.49
CA ILE A 138 -7.13 9.86 3.94
C ILE A 138 -7.17 8.48 4.58
N ASP A 139 -6.54 8.34 5.74
CA ASP A 139 -6.47 7.10 6.48
C ASP A 139 -6.61 7.41 7.98
N ALA A 140 -7.63 6.85 8.60
CA ALA A 140 -7.96 7.08 10.00
C ALA A 140 -7.49 5.97 10.96
N ASN A 141 -7.00 4.83 10.46
CA ASN A 141 -6.70 3.64 11.28
C ASN A 141 -7.80 3.37 12.34
N ASN A 142 -9.04 3.33 11.88
CA ASN A 142 -10.24 3.13 12.71
C ASN A 142 -10.46 4.23 13.77
N GLY A 143 -10.00 5.45 13.48
CA GLY A 143 -10.04 6.58 14.42
C GLY A 143 -11.40 7.25 14.56
N TYR A 144 -12.39 6.92 13.73
CA TYR A 144 -13.75 7.42 13.79
C TYR A 144 -14.76 6.29 14.04
N ASP A 145 -16.00 6.65 14.16
CA ASP A 145 -17.16 5.80 13.91
C ASP A 145 -17.88 6.28 12.64
N LEU A 146 -18.92 5.59 12.22
CA LEU A 146 -19.67 5.95 11.01
C LEU A 146 -20.26 7.38 11.09
N ALA A 147 -20.78 7.79 12.24
CA ALA A 147 -21.36 9.12 12.41
C ALA A 147 -20.29 10.22 12.34
N GLY A 148 -19.16 10.04 13.03
CA GLY A 148 -18.01 10.93 12.95
C GLY A 148 -17.42 11.03 11.56
N THR A 149 -17.34 9.91 10.83
CA THR A 149 -16.90 9.88 9.43
C THR A 149 -17.81 10.71 8.54
N LYS A 150 -19.14 10.54 8.65
CA LYS A 150 -20.11 11.36 7.89
C LYS A 150 -20.00 12.85 8.26
N GLY A 151 -19.79 13.15 9.55
CA GLY A 151 -19.55 14.52 10.02
C GLY A 151 -18.28 15.13 9.42
N LEU A 152 -17.16 14.40 9.43
CA LEU A 152 -15.91 14.82 8.78
C LEU A 152 -16.13 15.12 7.29
N PHE A 153 -16.77 14.21 6.54
CA PHE A 153 -17.01 14.39 5.12
C PHE A 153 -18.00 15.52 4.81
N GLY A 154 -18.90 15.86 5.75
CA GLY A 154 -19.72 17.08 5.67
C GLY A 154 -18.88 18.37 5.65
N GLU A 155 -17.72 18.36 6.32
CA GLU A 155 -16.81 19.50 6.42
C GLU A 155 -15.72 19.55 5.32
N ILE A 156 -15.34 18.40 4.75
CA ILE A 156 -14.23 18.27 3.81
C ILE A 156 -14.65 17.84 2.41
N GLY A 157 -15.94 17.59 2.15
CA GLY A 157 -16.36 17.02 0.86
C GLY A 157 -15.94 17.84 -0.35
N GLU A 158 -15.88 19.17 -0.23
CA GLU A 158 -15.38 20.09 -1.27
C GLU A 158 -13.90 19.89 -1.62
N MET A 159 -13.14 19.18 -0.78
CA MET A 159 -11.70 18.95 -0.99
C MET A 159 -11.39 17.81 -1.97
N GLU A 160 -12.39 17.16 -2.52
CA GLU A 160 -12.23 16.07 -3.50
C GLU A 160 -11.27 14.98 -3.00
N ILE A 161 -11.60 14.37 -1.85
CA ILE A 161 -10.85 13.23 -1.30
C ILE A 161 -11.00 12.04 -2.24
N ALA A 162 -9.87 11.49 -2.67
CA ALA A 162 -9.83 10.40 -3.65
C ALA A 162 -10.28 9.07 -3.04
N PHE A 163 -9.79 8.74 -1.85
CA PHE A 163 -10.21 7.55 -1.11
C PHE A 163 -10.16 7.78 0.40
N ALA A 164 -10.94 7.00 1.13
CA ALA A 164 -11.06 7.00 2.59
C ALA A 164 -10.77 5.59 3.10
N GLU A 165 -9.64 5.44 3.80
CA GLU A 165 -9.10 4.18 4.31
C GLU A 165 -9.35 4.04 5.79
N GLU A 166 -9.81 2.85 6.23
CA GLU A 166 -10.00 2.49 7.65
C GLU A 166 -10.61 3.61 8.49
N MET A 167 -11.70 4.23 7.99
CA MET A 167 -12.32 5.34 8.71
C MET A 167 -12.90 4.91 10.05
N PHE A 168 -13.46 3.70 10.13
CA PHE A 168 -14.07 3.07 11.30
C PHE A 168 -13.86 1.56 11.23
N PRO A 169 -13.99 0.81 12.36
CA PRO A 169 -13.96 -0.65 12.33
C PRO A 169 -14.98 -1.19 11.34
N GLU A 170 -14.50 -1.82 10.28
CA GLU A 170 -15.29 -2.13 9.10
C GLU A 170 -16.35 -3.22 9.37
N THR A 171 -17.58 -2.94 8.98
CA THR A 171 -18.64 -3.91 8.77
C THR A 171 -19.23 -3.72 7.38
N VAL A 172 -19.81 -4.76 6.79
CA VAL A 172 -20.45 -4.64 5.47
C VAL A 172 -21.54 -3.55 5.50
N ASP A 173 -22.34 -3.51 6.55
CA ASP A 173 -23.46 -2.58 6.68
C ASP A 173 -22.99 -1.12 6.84
N ASP A 174 -21.96 -0.87 7.66
CA ASP A 174 -21.43 0.48 7.86
C ASP A 174 -20.71 1.00 6.61
N CYS A 175 -19.95 0.15 5.92
CA CYS A 175 -19.33 0.51 4.65
C CYS A 175 -20.38 0.86 3.59
N LEU A 176 -21.48 0.08 3.48
CA LEU A 176 -22.59 0.39 2.58
C LEU A 176 -23.29 1.68 2.97
N ALA A 177 -23.52 1.93 4.27
CA ALA A 177 -24.12 3.16 4.77
C ALA A 177 -23.24 4.39 4.52
N PHE A 178 -21.92 4.24 4.58
CA PHE A 178 -20.97 5.31 4.22
C PHE A 178 -20.96 5.56 2.71
N ARG A 179 -20.92 4.53 1.88
CA ARG A 179 -21.04 4.66 0.42
C ARG A 179 -22.35 5.31 -0.01
N ALA A 180 -23.46 4.96 0.64
CA ALA A 180 -24.76 5.62 0.39
C ALA A 180 -24.70 7.12 0.69
N PHE A 181 -24.14 7.51 1.84
CA PHE A 181 -23.92 8.90 2.22
C PHE A 181 -23.04 9.65 1.20
N LEU A 182 -21.91 9.07 0.77
CA LEU A 182 -21.04 9.70 -0.24
C LEU A 182 -21.78 9.96 -1.56
N ARG A 183 -22.57 8.98 -2.01
CA ARG A 183 -23.39 9.11 -3.23
C ARG A 183 -24.45 10.19 -3.11
N GLU A 184 -25.20 10.23 -2.01
CA GLU A 184 -26.24 11.22 -1.73
C GLU A 184 -25.65 12.63 -1.64
N SER A 185 -24.46 12.75 -1.06
CA SER A 185 -23.67 13.99 -0.99
C SER A 185 -22.95 14.34 -2.30
N LYS A 186 -23.06 13.51 -3.34
CA LYS A 186 -22.39 13.66 -4.65
C LYS A 186 -20.85 13.69 -4.54
N LEU A 187 -20.31 13.03 -3.54
CA LEU A 187 -18.86 12.87 -3.35
C LEU A 187 -18.35 11.65 -4.12
N LYS A 188 -17.17 11.78 -4.73
CA LYS A 188 -16.54 10.75 -5.56
C LYS A 188 -15.49 9.93 -4.82
N THR A 189 -15.42 10.09 -3.51
CA THR A 189 -14.48 9.37 -2.65
C THR A 189 -14.75 7.87 -2.69
N LEU A 190 -13.71 7.07 -2.89
CA LEU A 190 -13.78 5.62 -2.84
C LEU A 190 -13.57 5.12 -1.40
N VAL A 191 -14.32 4.12 -0.99
CA VAL A 191 -14.12 3.45 0.31
C VAL A 191 -13.03 2.40 0.16
N ALA A 192 -11.98 2.51 0.98
CA ALA A 192 -10.81 1.64 0.98
C ALA A 192 -10.62 1.02 2.37
N ASP A 193 -10.27 -0.27 2.41
CA ASP A 193 -10.04 -0.99 3.66
C ASP A 193 -9.34 -2.33 3.44
N GLY A 194 -8.76 -2.92 4.51
CA GLY A 194 -8.33 -4.30 4.50
C GLY A 194 -6.92 -4.60 4.95
N GLU A 195 -6.13 -3.61 5.40
CA GLU A 195 -4.75 -3.87 5.86
C GLU A 195 -4.69 -4.82 7.06
N SER A 196 -5.75 -4.84 7.88
CA SER A 196 -5.88 -5.69 9.05
C SER A 196 -6.32 -7.12 8.74
N HIS A 197 -6.84 -7.39 7.55
CA HIS A 197 -7.26 -8.73 7.10
C HIS A 197 -6.07 -9.70 7.07
N LYS A 198 -6.36 -10.97 7.37
CA LYS A 198 -5.32 -12.01 7.47
C LYS A 198 -5.11 -12.78 6.17
N GLU A 199 -6.14 -12.86 5.34
CA GLU A 199 -6.16 -13.62 4.08
C GLU A 199 -7.20 -13.06 3.12
N ALA A 200 -7.03 -13.27 1.82
CA ALA A 200 -7.91 -12.76 0.78
C ALA A 200 -9.36 -13.21 0.93
N ALA A 201 -9.60 -14.41 1.44
CA ALA A 201 -10.95 -14.95 1.64
C ALA A 201 -11.82 -14.10 2.59
N THR A 202 -11.22 -13.32 3.49
CA THR A 202 -11.95 -12.45 4.42
C THR A 202 -12.64 -11.28 3.72
N PHE A 203 -12.21 -10.92 2.51
CA PHE A 203 -12.88 -9.89 1.70
C PHE A 203 -14.19 -10.36 1.04
N LYS A 204 -14.46 -11.67 0.95
CA LYS A 204 -15.64 -12.20 0.24
C LYS A 204 -16.97 -11.51 0.55
N PRO A 205 -17.36 -11.27 1.83
CA PRO A 205 -18.62 -10.59 2.13
C PRO A 205 -18.65 -9.14 1.65
N PHE A 206 -17.53 -8.42 1.78
CA PHE A 206 -17.38 -7.03 1.33
C PHE A 206 -17.43 -6.92 -0.20
N VAL A 207 -16.75 -7.79 -0.91
CA VAL A 207 -16.75 -7.85 -2.38
C VAL A 207 -18.14 -8.17 -2.91
N LYS A 208 -18.78 -9.23 -2.38
CA LYS A 208 -20.13 -9.62 -2.81
C LYS A 208 -21.16 -8.51 -2.61
N ALA A 209 -21.04 -7.74 -1.53
CA ALA A 209 -21.90 -6.61 -1.23
C ALA A 209 -21.44 -5.31 -1.94
N ARG A 210 -20.25 -5.31 -2.54
CA ARG A 210 -19.58 -4.09 -3.02
C ARG A 210 -19.47 -3.03 -1.94
N ALA A 211 -19.18 -3.45 -0.71
CA ALA A 211 -19.14 -2.56 0.45
C ALA A 211 -17.83 -1.74 0.50
N ILE A 212 -16.74 -2.28 -0.02
CA ILE A 212 -15.43 -1.64 -0.19
C ILE A 212 -15.16 -1.54 -1.69
N GLU A 213 -14.57 -0.42 -2.14
CA GLU A 213 -14.27 -0.16 -3.56
C GLU A 213 -12.81 -0.37 -3.91
N ILE A 214 -11.91 -0.19 -2.91
CA ILE A 214 -10.48 -0.47 -3.01
C ILE A 214 -10.10 -1.45 -1.92
N LEU A 215 -9.71 -2.65 -2.29
CA LEU A 215 -9.23 -3.67 -1.37
C LEU A 215 -7.75 -3.43 -1.08
N GLN A 216 -7.35 -3.46 0.20
CA GLN A 216 -6.01 -3.09 0.65
C GLN A 216 -5.34 -4.19 1.49
N GLY A 217 -5.38 -5.44 1.03
CA GLY A 217 -4.61 -6.52 1.66
C GLY A 217 -3.13 -6.14 1.83
N ASP A 218 -2.55 -6.38 3.01
CA ASP A 218 -1.14 -6.02 3.27
C ASP A 218 -0.20 -6.88 2.43
N MET A 219 0.64 -6.23 1.60
CA MET A 219 1.56 -6.90 0.69
C MET A 219 2.52 -7.86 1.39
N LYS A 220 2.96 -7.51 2.61
CA LYS A 220 3.89 -8.33 3.41
C LYS A 220 3.21 -9.55 4.00
N ARG A 221 1.91 -9.48 4.24
CA ARG A 221 1.11 -10.55 4.83
C ARG A 221 0.52 -11.48 3.76
N PHE A 222 0.04 -10.91 2.67
CA PHE A 222 -0.63 -11.66 1.61
C PHE A 222 0.36 -12.25 0.58
N GLY A 223 1.51 -11.62 0.38
CA GLY A 223 2.44 -12.00 -0.68
C GLY A 223 1.84 -11.81 -2.07
N PHE A 224 2.52 -12.32 -3.08
CA PHE A 224 2.00 -12.27 -4.45
C PHE A 224 0.71 -13.09 -4.60
N GLU A 225 0.64 -14.23 -3.97
CA GLU A 225 -0.47 -15.19 -4.10
C GLU A 225 -1.76 -14.62 -3.54
N GLY A 226 -1.71 -14.10 -2.31
CA GLY A 226 -2.90 -13.53 -1.66
C GLY A 226 -3.40 -12.28 -2.38
N ILE A 227 -2.49 -11.42 -2.87
CA ILE A 227 -2.90 -10.22 -3.63
C ILE A 227 -3.46 -10.63 -5.01
N MET A 228 -2.94 -11.66 -5.66
CA MET A 228 -3.51 -12.16 -6.91
C MET A 228 -4.90 -12.77 -6.70
N GLU A 229 -5.14 -13.50 -5.59
CA GLU A 229 -6.46 -14.00 -5.22
C GLU A 229 -7.43 -12.84 -4.93
N GLU A 230 -7.00 -11.86 -4.15
CA GLU A 230 -7.76 -10.64 -3.87
C GLU A 230 -8.13 -9.90 -5.16
N SER A 231 -7.16 -9.71 -6.07
CA SER A 231 -7.38 -9.05 -7.36
C SER A 231 -8.38 -9.81 -8.24
N ALA A 232 -8.28 -11.12 -8.32
CA ALA A 232 -9.21 -11.93 -9.11
C ALA A 232 -10.64 -11.78 -8.59
N MET A 233 -10.83 -11.87 -7.28
CA MET A 233 -12.13 -11.71 -6.64
C MET A 233 -12.68 -10.27 -6.82
N ALA A 234 -11.84 -9.24 -6.66
CA ALA A 234 -12.22 -7.85 -6.85
C ALA A 234 -12.64 -7.57 -8.31
N ALA A 235 -11.94 -8.16 -9.29
CA ALA A 235 -12.22 -7.98 -10.70
C ALA A 235 -13.60 -8.50 -11.12
N GLU A 236 -14.12 -9.55 -10.49
CA GLU A 236 -15.47 -10.09 -10.75
C GLU A 236 -16.57 -9.04 -10.49
N GLU A 237 -16.33 -8.13 -9.57
CA GLU A 237 -17.26 -7.08 -9.17
C GLU A 237 -16.84 -5.66 -9.63
N ASN A 238 -15.83 -5.56 -10.50
CA ASN A 238 -15.24 -4.31 -10.97
C ASN A 238 -14.71 -3.42 -9.84
N LEU A 239 -14.14 -4.03 -8.81
CA LEU A 239 -13.49 -3.37 -7.69
C LEU A 239 -11.98 -3.26 -7.94
N LEU A 240 -11.33 -2.36 -7.21
CA LEU A 240 -9.92 -2.04 -7.34
C LEU A 240 -9.09 -2.68 -6.22
N VAL A 241 -7.79 -2.78 -6.47
CA VAL A 241 -6.80 -3.26 -5.48
C VAL A 241 -5.69 -2.24 -5.33
N ALA A 242 -5.37 -1.87 -4.10
CA ALA A 242 -4.24 -1.02 -3.73
C ALA A 242 -3.57 -1.61 -2.48
N PRO A 243 -2.64 -2.55 -2.60
CA PRO A 243 -2.10 -3.25 -1.45
C PRO A 243 -1.50 -2.30 -0.44
N HIS A 244 -1.82 -2.49 0.85
CA HIS A 244 -1.15 -1.78 1.93
C HIS A 244 0.34 -2.17 2.00
N ASN A 245 1.20 -1.17 2.28
CA ASN A 245 2.63 -1.41 2.46
C ASN A 245 3.31 -0.35 3.35
N TRP A 246 3.16 -0.43 4.63
CA TRP A 246 3.89 0.45 5.53
C TRP A 246 5.23 -0.15 5.96
N GLY A 247 6.29 0.67 5.94
CA GLY A 247 7.60 0.32 6.52
C GLY A 247 8.40 -0.73 5.72
N SER A 248 8.09 -0.99 4.42
CA SER A 248 8.80 -1.98 3.62
C SER A 248 9.18 -1.49 2.24
N LEU A 249 10.48 -1.25 2.02
CA LEU A 249 11.00 -0.94 0.70
C LEU A 249 10.86 -2.12 -0.28
N VAL A 250 11.05 -3.34 0.20
CA VAL A 250 10.88 -4.57 -0.60
C VAL A 250 9.40 -4.73 -0.98
N GLY A 251 8.48 -4.54 -0.04
CA GLY A 251 7.04 -4.56 -0.30
C GLY A 251 6.60 -3.54 -1.35
N TYR A 252 7.23 -2.36 -1.38
CA TYR A 252 6.99 -1.38 -2.43
C TYR A 252 7.30 -1.93 -3.83
N TYR A 253 8.45 -2.56 -4.03
CA TYR A 253 8.79 -3.16 -5.32
C TYR A 253 7.89 -4.35 -5.66
N MET A 254 7.45 -5.13 -4.65
CA MET A 254 6.45 -6.18 -4.86
C MET A 254 5.13 -5.62 -5.39
N GLN A 255 4.61 -4.54 -4.80
CA GLN A 255 3.40 -3.87 -5.30
C GLN A 255 3.55 -3.41 -6.74
N LEU A 256 4.72 -2.87 -7.12
CA LEU A 256 4.97 -2.43 -8.49
C LEU A 256 4.91 -3.60 -9.47
N GLN A 257 5.43 -4.78 -9.10
CA GLN A 257 5.30 -5.99 -9.90
C GLN A 257 3.83 -6.43 -10.04
N VAL A 258 3.06 -6.38 -8.94
CA VAL A 258 1.61 -6.66 -8.95
C VAL A 258 0.88 -5.65 -9.84
N GLY A 259 1.14 -4.35 -9.67
CA GLY A 259 0.50 -3.29 -10.46
C GLY A 259 0.72 -3.45 -11.95
N ARG A 260 1.86 -4.02 -12.38
CA ARG A 260 2.12 -4.37 -13.76
C ARG A 260 1.48 -5.71 -14.17
N ALA A 261 1.04 -6.52 -13.22
CA ALA A 261 0.45 -7.83 -13.50
C ALA A 261 -1.08 -7.81 -13.63
N ILE A 262 -1.77 -6.95 -12.87
CA ILE A 262 -3.24 -6.95 -12.76
C ILE A 262 -3.88 -5.71 -13.42
N PRO A 263 -5.06 -5.84 -14.04
CA PRO A 263 -5.71 -4.72 -14.72
C PRO A 263 -6.49 -3.78 -13.80
N ASN A 264 -6.88 -4.26 -12.61
CA ASN A 264 -7.66 -3.53 -11.62
C ASN A 264 -6.83 -2.94 -10.47
N PHE A 265 -5.55 -2.67 -10.74
CA PHE A 265 -4.65 -2.01 -9.79
C PHE A 265 -4.96 -0.52 -9.70
N TYR A 266 -5.14 -0.02 -8.47
CA TYR A 266 -5.40 1.41 -8.25
C TYR A 266 -4.09 2.20 -8.15
N GLN A 267 -3.37 2.07 -7.05
CA GLN A 267 -2.09 2.74 -6.80
C GLN A 267 -1.22 1.91 -5.85
N ALA A 268 0.10 2.01 -5.99
CA ALA A 268 1.05 1.45 -5.02
C ALA A 268 1.31 2.43 -3.89
N GLU A 269 1.32 1.95 -2.67
CA GLU A 269 1.72 2.73 -1.49
C GLU A 269 3.24 2.83 -1.41
N HIS A 270 3.76 4.05 -1.43
CA HIS A 270 5.16 4.34 -1.26
C HIS A 270 5.41 4.97 0.12
N ASP A 271 6.18 4.29 0.93
CA ASP A 271 6.80 4.85 2.12
C ASP A 271 8.24 5.25 1.72
N PRO A 272 8.70 6.51 1.91
CA PRO A 272 9.97 7.01 1.39
C PRO A 272 11.18 6.46 2.14
N LEU A 273 11.26 5.12 2.20
CA LEU A 273 12.40 4.40 2.75
C LEU A 273 13.52 4.28 1.73
N SER A 274 14.75 4.23 2.22
CA SER A 274 15.93 3.97 1.40
C SER A 274 16.94 3.12 2.17
N THR A 275 17.71 2.35 1.43
CA THR A 275 18.85 1.61 1.97
C THR A 275 19.93 1.50 0.90
N PRO A 276 21.23 1.61 1.24
CA PRO A 276 22.30 1.38 0.28
C PRO A 276 22.46 -0.11 -0.09
N ILE A 277 21.82 -1.01 0.65
CA ILE A 277 21.91 -2.47 0.40
C ILE A 277 21.16 -2.88 -0.86
N LEU A 278 20.04 -2.19 -1.18
CA LEU A 278 19.16 -2.61 -2.26
C LEU A 278 19.34 -1.75 -3.50
N ILE A 279 19.70 -2.38 -4.61
CA ILE A 279 19.85 -1.76 -5.93
C ILE A 279 18.63 -2.13 -6.78
N ALA A 280 17.93 -1.11 -7.28
CA ALA A 280 16.71 -1.24 -8.07
C ALA A 280 16.88 -0.65 -9.48
N ASP A 281 17.75 -1.27 -10.28
CA ASP A 281 18.08 -0.79 -11.61
C ASP A 281 16.85 -0.85 -12.55
N GLY A 282 16.64 0.22 -13.29
CA GLY A 282 15.52 0.34 -14.24
C GLY A 282 14.19 0.77 -13.60
N TYR A 283 14.08 0.80 -12.28
CA TYR A 283 12.96 1.45 -11.61
C TYR A 283 13.15 2.97 -11.59
N SER A 284 12.10 3.69 -11.83
CA SER A 284 12.08 5.15 -11.71
C SER A 284 10.67 5.63 -11.39
N ARG A 285 10.54 6.84 -10.83
CA ARG A 285 9.25 7.46 -10.55
C ARG A 285 9.24 8.88 -11.11
N LYS A 286 8.16 9.22 -11.83
CA LYS A 286 7.95 10.55 -12.37
C LYS A 286 6.45 10.79 -12.57
N ASN A 287 5.99 11.98 -12.14
CA ASN A 287 4.60 12.41 -12.32
C ASN A 287 3.58 11.39 -11.79
N GLY A 288 3.78 10.86 -10.58
CA GLY A 288 2.89 9.90 -9.93
C GLY A 288 2.91 8.49 -10.51
N LEU A 289 3.81 8.20 -11.47
CA LEU A 289 3.91 6.91 -12.12
C LEU A 289 5.29 6.29 -11.91
N ALA A 290 5.33 5.05 -11.42
CA ALA A 290 6.53 4.26 -11.37
C ALA A 290 6.72 3.46 -12.67
N THR A 291 7.93 3.45 -13.19
CA THR A 291 8.33 2.54 -14.28
C THR A 291 8.79 1.23 -13.66
N VAL A 292 8.27 0.12 -14.15
CA VAL A 292 8.66 -1.23 -13.72
C VAL A 292 9.46 -1.89 -14.85
N PRO A 293 10.72 -2.31 -14.64
CA PRO A 293 11.54 -2.88 -15.68
C PRO A 293 11.14 -4.32 -16.03
N ASP A 294 11.60 -4.79 -17.21
CA ASP A 294 11.48 -6.19 -17.66
C ASP A 294 12.65 -7.07 -17.19
N THR A 295 13.33 -6.65 -16.12
CA THR A 295 14.46 -7.39 -15.55
C THR A 295 13.95 -8.67 -14.88
N PRO A 296 14.63 -9.83 -15.06
CA PRO A 296 14.25 -11.10 -14.43
C PRO A 296 14.13 -11.00 -12.89
N GLY A 297 13.17 -11.74 -12.35
CA GLY A 297 12.79 -11.66 -10.95
C GLY A 297 12.09 -10.35 -10.63
N CYS A 298 12.36 -9.80 -9.47
CA CYS A 298 11.92 -8.45 -9.06
C CYS A 298 12.74 -7.33 -9.71
N GLY A 299 13.82 -7.62 -10.44
CA GLY A 299 14.75 -6.60 -10.91
C GLY A 299 15.57 -5.94 -9.79
N LEU A 300 15.66 -6.59 -8.63
CA LEU A 300 16.43 -6.13 -7.48
C LEU A 300 17.72 -6.88 -7.33
N ARG A 301 18.77 -6.18 -6.87
CA ARG A 301 20.06 -6.75 -6.52
C ARG A 301 20.51 -6.28 -5.15
N ILE A 302 21.35 -7.07 -4.50
CA ILE A 302 22.00 -6.68 -3.24
C ILE A 302 23.37 -6.08 -3.58
N ASP A 303 23.67 -4.91 -3.00
CA ASP A 303 25.04 -4.41 -2.93
C ASP A 303 25.77 -5.18 -1.84
N GLU A 304 26.64 -6.09 -2.23
CA GLU A 304 27.37 -6.99 -1.33
C GLU A 304 28.27 -6.23 -0.34
N LYS A 305 28.83 -5.09 -0.75
CA LYS A 305 29.70 -4.27 0.12
C LYS A 305 28.87 -3.55 1.18
N ALA A 306 27.76 -2.95 0.78
CA ALA A 306 26.84 -2.31 1.71
C ALA A 306 26.20 -3.35 2.64
N PHE A 307 25.81 -4.51 2.12
CA PHE A 307 25.26 -5.61 2.92
C PHE A 307 26.26 -6.07 4.00
N ALA A 308 27.53 -6.34 3.61
CA ALA A 308 28.55 -6.77 4.55
C ALA A 308 28.85 -5.73 5.65
N LYS A 309 28.67 -4.43 5.34
CA LYS A 309 28.87 -3.33 6.29
C LYS A 309 27.70 -3.11 7.24
N GLU A 310 26.49 -3.18 6.74
CA GLU A 310 25.28 -2.71 7.45
C GLU A 310 24.39 -3.83 7.96
N ALA A 311 24.47 -5.03 7.35
CA ALA A 311 23.65 -6.16 7.74
C ALA A 311 24.31 -7.01 8.82
N LYS A 312 23.54 -7.42 9.82
CA LYS A 312 23.96 -8.43 10.79
C LYS A 312 23.50 -9.81 10.32
N VAL A 313 24.44 -10.69 10.04
CA VAL A 313 24.16 -12.08 9.72
C VAL A 313 23.85 -12.84 11.03
N PHE A 314 22.63 -13.37 11.15
CA PHE A 314 22.23 -14.18 12.31
C PHE A 314 22.50 -15.67 12.12
N TYR A 315 22.46 -16.15 10.88
CA TYR A 315 22.85 -17.52 10.50
C TYR A 315 23.21 -17.57 9.02
N ASP A 316 24.14 -18.44 8.68
CA ASP A 316 24.53 -18.81 7.31
C ASP A 316 24.27 -20.30 7.16
N LEU A 317 23.41 -20.67 6.22
CA LEU A 317 23.01 -22.04 5.96
C LEU A 317 23.54 -22.44 4.58
N LYS A 318 24.25 -23.57 4.54
CA LYS A 318 24.80 -24.13 3.30
C LYS A 318 24.19 -25.48 3.01
N ALA A 319 24.03 -25.78 1.71
CA ALA A 319 23.61 -27.09 1.25
C ALA A 319 24.71 -28.14 1.48
#